data_1a0dc8ce9a3dd4efb6b19938cd2d3b01
#
_entry.id   1a0dc8ce9a3dd4efb6b19938cd2d3b01
#
_cell.length_a   1.000
_cell.length_b   1.000
_cell.length_c   1.000
_cell.angle_alpha   90.00
_cell.angle_beta   90.00
_cell.angle_gamma   90.00
#
_symmetry.space_group_name_H-M   'P 1'
#
loop_
_entity.id
_entity.type
_entity.pdbx_description
1 polymer ?
#
loop_
_entity_poly.entity_id
_entity_poly.type
_entity_poly.pdbx_seq_one_letter_code
_entity_poly.pdbx_strand_id
1 'polypeptide(L)'
;RTPSHSAVELSARALREFDGVVAALIRVGVHVIVVPDLPGRSTPDAVFPNNWVSTHNDGTAVLYPMAADNRRAERRPDLLKLIAAERGFQLRRVIDLSGLEQSGSFLEGTGSLVLDRLHGTAYAARSARTHQLALAEFSRLTGYRVVEFDASLGSGAVYHTNVLMSLGRDFAILCSEAIGDPVARQSVCTE
;
A
#
# COMPACT_ATOMS: atom_id res chain seq x y z
N ARG A 1 -22.74 -4.94 -26.75
CA ARG A 1 -21.37 -4.54 -27.19
C ARG A 1 -20.99 -3.33 -26.36
N THR A 2 -20.04 -3.47 -25.46
CA THR A 2 -19.43 -2.34 -24.76
C THR A 2 -18.69 -1.48 -25.80
N PRO A 3 -18.87 -0.14 -25.83
CA PRO A 3 -18.13 0.70 -26.77
C PRO A 3 -16.64 0.54 -26.52
N SER A 4 -15.87 0.22 -27.55
CA SER A 4 -14.41 0.18 -27.49
C SER A 4 -13.89 1.60 -27.51
N HIS A 5 -13.53 2.14 -26.33
CA HIS A 5 -12.83 3.41 -26.24
C HIS A 5 -11.38 3.27 -26.75
N SER A 6 -10.88 4.26 -27.43
CA SER A 6 -9.46 4.32 -27.78
C SER A 6 -8.58 4.48 -26.52
N ALA A 7 -7.32 4.05 -26.59
CA ALA A 7 -6.39 4.23 -25.46
C ALA A 7 -6.24 5.69 -25.03
N VAL A 8 -6.33 6.62 -26.00
CA VAL A 8 -6.28 8.07 -25.74
C VAL A 8 -7.49 8.55 -24.95
N GLU A 9 -8.70 8.08 -25.33
CA GLU A 9 -9.95 8.42 -24.60
C GLU A 9 -9.95 7.87 -23.20
N LEU A 10 -9.47 6.63 -23.00
CA LEU A 10 -9.35 6.02 -21.67
C LEU A 10 -8.36 6.78 -20.79
N SER A 11 -7.19 7.15 -21.33
CA SER A 11 -6.19 7.93 -20.60
C SER A 11 -6.73 9.32 -20.23
N ALA A 12 -7.40 10.02 -21.15
CA ALA A 12 -7.99 11.31 -20.87
C ALA A 12 -9.12 11.23 -19.82
N ARG A 13 -9.89 10.14 -19.81
CA ARG A 13 -10.91 9.89 -18.79
C ARG A 13 -10.28 9.63 -17.42
N ALA A 14 -9.29 8.75 -17.36
CA ALA A 14 -8.57 8.45 -16.12
C ALA A 14 -7.94 9.72 -15.50
N LEU A 15 -7.34 10.58 -16.33
CA LEU A 15 -6.78 11.86 -15.87
C LEU A 15 -7.85 12.77 -15.26
N ARG A 16 -9.01 12.91 -15.93
CA ARG A 16 -10.13 13.72 -15.37
C ARG A 16 -10.65 13.18 -14.04
N GLU A 17 -10.76 11.84 -13.91
CA GLU A 17 -11.17 11.20 -12.65
C GLU A 17 -10.13 11.43 -11.54
N PHE A 18 -8.84 11.32 -11.86
CA PHE A 18 -7.74 11.64 -10.95
C PHE A 18 -7.78 13.11 -10.49
N ASP A 19 -7.92 14.06 -11.42
CA ASP A 19 -8.02 15.49 -11.09
C ASP A 19 -9.25 15.77 -10.20
N GLY A 20 -10.35 15.04 -10.41
CA GLY A 20 -11.53 15.11 -9.55
C GLY A 20 -11.26 14.66 -8.11
N VAL A 21 -10.47 13.59 -7.92
CA VAL A 21 -10.05 13.13 -6.58
C VAL A 21 -9.15 14.15 -5.92
N VAL A 22 -8.15 14.69 -6.64
CA VAL A 22 -7.25 15.75 -6.14
C VAL A 22 -8.07 16.95 -5.66
N ALA A 23 -9.00 17.43 -6.49
CA ALA A 23 -9.87 18.57 -6.16
C ALA A 23 -10.76 18.28 -4.93
N ALA A 24 -11.27 17.04 -4.79
CA ALA A 24 -12.06 16.64 -3.63
C ALA A 24 -11.24 16.64 -2.33
N LEU A 25 -10.02 16.13 -2.37
CA LEU A 25 -9.12 16.13 -1.21
C LEU A 25 -8.73 17.55 -0.78
N ILE A 26 -8.40 18.42 -1.73
CA ILE A 26 -8.06 19.83 -1.46
C ILE A 26 -9.25 20.55 -0.80
N ARG A 27 -10.48 20.31 -1.26
CA ARG A 27 -11.70 20.95 -0.68
C ARG A 27 -11.91 20.62 0.79
N VAL A 28 -11.47 19.45 1.23
CA VAL A 28 -11.56 19.02 2.65
C VAL A 28 -10.29 19.33 3.45
N GLY A 29 -9.39 20.16 2.91
CA GLY A 29 -8.19 20.63 3.59
C GLY A 29 -7.00 19.68 3.55
N VAL A 30 -7.02 18.64 2.72
CA VAL A 30 -5.86 17.76 2.52
C VAL A 30 -4.85 18.45 1.60
N HIS A 31 -3.61 18.54 2.04
CA HIS A 31 -2.51 18.97 1.18
C HIS A 31 -2.14 17.85 0.22
N VAL A 32 -2.30 18.10 -1.07
CA VAL A 32 -2.04 17.10 -2.12
C VAL A 32 -0.83 17.53 -2.95
N ILE A 33 0.15 16.63 -3.06
CA ILE A 33 1.31 16.78 -3.94
C ILE A 33 1.09 15.86 -5.15
N VAL A 34 0.86 16.47 -6.31
CA VAL A 34 0.74 15.73 -7.57
C VAL A 34 2.11 15.64 -8.20
N VAL A 35 2.59 14.42 -8.42
CA VAL A 35 3.88 14.15 -9.03
C VAL A 35 3.64 13.51 -10.40
N PRO A 36 4.11 14.13 -11.49
CA PRO A 36 4.00 13.53 -12.81
C PRO A 36 4.89 12.29 -12.92
N ASP A 37 4.44 11.34 -13.73
CA ASP A 37 5.26 10.18 -14.05
C ASP A 37 6.48 10.55 -14.89
N LEU A 38 7.50 9.71 -14.86
CA LEU A 38 8.72 9.98 -15.61
C LEU A 38 8.53 9.63 -17.10
N PRO A 39 8.93 10.52 -18.01
CA PRO A 39 8.85 10.24 -19.45
C PRO A 39 9.56 8.93 -19.81
N GLY A 40 8.94 8.14 -20.69
CA GLY A 40 9.52 6.88 -21.18
C GLY A 40 9.42 5.68 -20.24
N ARG A 41 8.80 5.81 -19.07
CA ARG A 41 8.48 4.69 -18.17
C ARG A 41 7.04 4.20 -18.41
N SER A 42 6.86 2.89 -18.39
CA SER A 42 5.53 2.27 -18.39
C SER A 42 5.18 1.85 -16.98
N THR A 43 4.53 2.74 -16.25
CA THR A 43 4.14 2.56 -14.83
C THR A 43 2.64 2.84 -14.65
N PRO A 44 1.75 2.01 -15.26
CA PRO A 44 0.31 2.27 -15.30
C PRO A 44 -0.35 2.32 -13.92
N ASP A 45 0.25 1.69 -12.92
CA ASP A 45 -0.26 1.63 -11.55
C ASP A 45 0.42 2.64 -10.60
N ALA A 46 1.22 3.59 -11.12
CA ALA A 46 1.93 4.59 -10.32
C ALA A 46 1.01 5.52 -9.52
N VAL A 47 -0.29 5.53 -9.83
CA VAL A 47 -1.35 6.21 -9.06
C VAL A 47 -1.55 5.61 -7.66
N PHE A 48 -0.96 4.43 -7.38
CA PHE A 48 -1.00 3.76 -6.07
C PHE A 48 0.37 3.76 -5.37
N PRO A 49 0.90 4.93 -4.98
CA PRO A 49 2.24 5.03 -4.39
C PRO A 49 2.38 4.29 -3.06
N ASN A 50 1.29 4.04 -2.36
CA ASN A 50 1.24 3.29 -1.11
C ASN A 50 1.73 1.84 -1.22
N ASN A 51 1.86 1.28 -2.43
CA ASN A 51 2.35 -0.08 -2.61
C ASN A 51 3.88 -0.16 -2.58
N TRP A 52 4.61 0.88 -2.99
CA TRP A 52 6.07 0.85 -2.99
C TRP A 52 6.72 1.62 -1.84
N VAL A 53 5.96 2.49 -1.14
CA VAL A 53 6.48 3.31 -0.03
C VAL A 53 5.44 3.52 1.05
N SER A 54 5.88 3.57 2.30
CA SER A 54 5.15 4.16 3.42
C SER A 54 6.04 5.10 4.21
N THR A 55 5.42 6.10 4.85
CA THR A 55 6.09 7.02 5.78
C THR A 55 5.50 6.85 7.18
N HIS A 56 6.32 7.05 8.21
CA HIS A 56 5.96 6.88 9.60
C HIS A 56 6.24 8.13 10.42
N ASN A 57 5.51 8.33 11.52
CA ASN A 57 5.58 9.55 12.34
C ASN A 57 6.95 9.81 12.97
N ASP A 58 7.78 8.77 13.13
CA ASP A 58 9.16 8.86 13.62
C ASP A 58 10.16 9.35 12.57
N GLY A 59 9.69 9.62 11.34
CA GLY A 59 10.52 10.01 10.20
C GLY A 59 11.10 8.84 9.42
N THR A 60 10.65 7.61 9.69
CA THR A 60 11.02 6.44 8.89
C THR A 60 10.22 6.41 7.58
N ALA A 61 10.89 6.10 6.47
CA ALA A 61 10.27 5.67 5.24
C ALA A 61 10.65 4.20 4.97
N VAL A 62 9.70 3.40 4.51
CA VAL A 62 9.93 2.01 4.12
C VAL A 62 9.69 1.86 2.63
N LEU A 63 10.67 1.30 1.91
CA LEU A 63 10.57 0.91 0.50
C LEU A 63 10.28 -0.58 0.43
N TYR A 64 9.28 -0.95 -0.36
CA TYR A 64 8.73 -2.30 -0.37
C TYR A 64 9.09 -3.10 -1.62
N PRO A 65 9.25 -4.44 -1.48
CA PRO A 65 9.46 -5.35 -2.60
C PRO A 65 8.16 -5.60 -3.36
N MET A 66 8.16 -5.25 -4.65
CA MET A 66 7.01 -5.37 -5.54
C MET A 66 7.03 -6.68 -6.33
N ALA A 67 5.87 -7.34 -6.45
CA ALA A 67 5.76 -8.61 -7.18
C ALA A 67 5.90 -8.42 -8.70
N ALA A 68 5.22 -7.42 -9.26
CA ALA A 68 5.26 -7.16 -10.70
C ALA A 68 6.43 -6.26 -11.08
N ASP A 69 7.19 -6.66 -12.12
CA ASP A 69 8.39 -5.95 -12.57
C ASP A 69 8.12 -4.51 -12.99
N ASN A 70 7.00 -4.26 -13.68
CA ASN A 70 6.60 -2.91 -14.08
C ASN A 70 6.34 -2.00 -12.86
N ARG A 71 5.88 -2.56 -11.75
CA ARG A 71 5.65 -1.82 -10.51
C ARG A 71 6.93 -1.52 -9.74
N ARG A 72 8.00 -2.30 -9.92
CA ARG A 72 9.33 -1.99 -9.36
C ARG A 72 9.87 -0.68 -9.92
N ALA A 73 9.53 -0.36 -11.18
CA ALA A 73 9.90 0.91 -11.81
C ALA A 73 9.18 2.14 -11.21
N GLU A 74 8.11 1.94 -10.43
CA GLU A 74 7.40 3.02 -9.73
C GLU A 74 8.19 3.59 -8.55
N ARG A 75 9.13 2.82 -7.97
CA ARG A 75 9.92 3.29 -6.84
C ARG A 75 10.74 4.53 -7.22
N ARG A 76 10.45 5.61 -6.54
CA ARG A 76 11.01 6.94 -6.74
C ARG A 76 11.63 7.47 -5.42
N PRO A 77 12.80 6.96 -4.99
CA PRO A 77 13.45 7.42 -3.75
C PRO A 77 13.73 8.93 -3.75
N ASP A 78 13.85 9.55 -4.93
CA ASP A 78 13.96 10.99 -5.09
C ASP A 78 12.75 11.75 -4.51
N LEU A 79 11.55 11.16 -4.57
CA LEU A 79 10.33 11.73 -3.99
C LEU A 79 10.37 11.79 -2.46
N LEU A 80 11.16 10.96 -1.79
CA LEU A 80 11.35 11.06 -0.34
C LEU A 80 11.95 12.41 0.06
N LYS A 81 12.83 12.97 -0.76
CA LYS A 81 13.38 14.32 -0.55
C LYS A 81 12.32 15.40 -0.74
N LEU A 82 11.44 15.23 -1.72
CA LEU A 82 10.30 16.13 -1.95
C LEU A 82 9.36 16.11 -0.75
N ILE A 83 8.97 14.92 -0.28
CA ILE A 83 8.09 14.75 0.89
C ILE A 83 8.75 15.33 2.16
N ALA A 84 10.06 15.13 2.33
CA ALA A 84 10.80 15.67 3.47
C ALA A 84 10.91 17.21 3.45
N ALA A 85 10.88 17.84 2.27
CA ALA A 85 10.86 19.29 2.14
C ALA A 85 9.50 19.92 2.51
N GLU A 86 8.43 19.12 2.47
CA GLU A 86 7.10 19.56 2.84
C GLU A 86 6.94 19.69 4.37
N ARG A 87 5.98 20.53 4.78
CA ARG A 87 5.78 20.82 6.20
C ARG A 87 5.36 19.59 6.99
N GLY A 88 6.07 19.30 8.08
CA GLY A 88 5.70 18.31 9.08
C GLY A 88 6.31 16.94 8.89
N PHE A 89 7.06 16.66 7.81
CA PHE A 89 7.76 15.39 7.67
C PHE A 89 9.28 15.58 7.68
N GLN A 90 9.97 14.93 8.61
CA GLN A 90 11.43 14.89 8.67
C GLN A 90 11.91 13.48 8.37
N LEU A 91 12.44 13.26 7.18
CA LEU A 91 13.04 11.96 6.84
C LEU A 91 14.31 11.74 7.68
N ARG A 92 14.25 10.76 8.60
CA ARG A 92 15.36 10.39 9.48
C ARG A 92 15.99 9.05 9.11
N ARG A 93 15.19 8.14 8.55
CA ARG A 93 15.62 6.78 8.24
C ARG A 93 14.89 6.26 7.01
N VAL A 94 15.60 5.53 6.17
CA VAL A 94 15.02 4.75 5.07
C VAL A 94 15.32 3.27 5.33
N ILE A 95 14.26 2.46 5.39
CA ILE A 95 14.34 1.01 5.41
C ILE A 95 14.05 0.54 4.00
N ASP A 96 14.99 -0.13 3.37
CA ASP A 96 14.84 -0.65 2.01
C ASP A 96 14.70 -2.17 2.04
N LEU A 97 13.50 -2.66 1.76
CA LEU A 97 13.17 -4.09 1.67
C LEU A 97 13.20 -4.60 0.23
N SER A 98 13.47 -3.73 -0.77
CA SER A 98 13.36 -4.09 -2.18
C SER A 98 14.29 -5.22 -2.60
N GLY A 99 15.41 -5.44 -1.89
CA GLY A 99 16.30 -6.55 -2.12
C GLY A 99 15.66 -7.94 -2.00
N LEU A 100 14.55 -8.05 -1.26
CA LEU A 100 13.80 -9.30 -1.12
C LEU A 100 13.13 -9.78 -2.42
N GLU A 101 13.00 -8.91 -3.42
CA GLU A 101 12.52 -9.27 -4.76
C GLU A 101 13.38 -10.36 -5.40
N GLN A 102 14.68 -10.39 -5.12
CA GLN A 102 15.61 -11.38 -5.67
C GLN A 102 15.31 -12.80 -5.17
N SER A 103 14.72 -12.92 -3.98
CA SER A 103 14.27 -14.21 -3.41
C SER A 103 12.78 -14.49 -3.67
N GLY A 104 12.10 -13.67 -4.47
CA GLY A 104 10.68 -13.79 -4.73
C GLY A 104 9.80 -13.50 -3.50
N SER A 105 10.33 -12.78 -2.51
CA SER A 105 9.60 -12.44 -1.28
C SER A 105 9.04 -11.03 -1.38
N PHE A 106 7.72 -10.91 -1.57
CA PHE A 106 7.04 -9.65 -1.85
C PHE A 106 6.25 -9.14 -0.65
N LEU A 107 6.14 -7.80 -0.56
CA LEU A 107 5.31 -7.10 0.41
C LEU A 107 4.94 -5.74 -0.20
N GLU A 108 3.74 -5.58 -0.68
CA GLU A 108 3.34 -4.38 -1.41
C GLU A 108 2.74 -3.32 -0.48
N GLY A 109 3.59 -2.76 0.38
CA GLY A 109 3.32 -1.59 1.24
C GLY A 109 1.98 -1.66 1.97
N THR A 110 1.26 -0.54 2.02
CA THR A 110 -0.05 -0.47 2.66
C THR A 110 -1.21 -0.97 1.77
N GLY A 111 -0.92 -1.66 0.68
CA GLY A 111 -1.82 -2.62 0.05
C GLY A 111 -1.82 -3.93 0.83
N SER A 112 -0.65 -4.51 1.01
CA SER A 112 -0.45 -5.74 1.79
C SER A 112 -0.63 -5.57 3.30
N LEU A 113 -0.37 -4.37 3.83
CA LEU A 113 -0.40 -4.05 5.26
C LEU A 113 -1.49 -3.03 5.58
N VAL A 114 -2.36 -3.33 6.53
CA VAL A 114 -3.19 -2.33 7.19
C VAL A 114 -2.54 -2.02 8.54
N LEU A 115 -2.08 -0.78 8.70
CA LEU A 115 -1.23 -0.38 9.83
C LEU A 115 -2.07 0.32 10.91
N ASP A 116 -2.17 -0.29 12.08
CA ASP A 116 -2.50 0.42 13.30
C ASP A 116 -1.24 1.13 13.82
N ARG A 117 -1.13 2.39 13.45
CA ARG A 117 0.03 3.23 13.78
C ARG A 117 0.04 3.64 15.24
N LEU A 118 -1.10 3.59 15.92
CA LEU A 118 -1.23 3.95 17.33
C LEU A 118 -0.68 2.83 18.23
N HIS A 119 -1.04 1.59 17.93
CA HIS A 119 -0.67 0.42 18.73
C HIS A 119 0.51 -0.35 18.15
N GLY A 120 1.09 0.09 17.02
CA GLY A 120 2.23 -0.57 16.40
C GLY A 120 1.90 -1.97 15.85
N THR A 121 0.66 -2.18 15.38
CA THR A 121 0.21 -3.46 14.82
C THR A 121 0.03 -3.35 13.30
N ALA A 122 0.46 -4.37 12.58
CA ALA A 122 0.29 -4.50 11.13
C ALA A 122 -0.54 -5.75 10.83
N TYR A 123 -1.69 -5.58 10.22
CA TYR A 123 -2.54 -6.68 9.76
C TYR A 123 -2.19 -7.03 8.32
N ALA A 124 -2.04 -8.33 8.04
CA ALA A 124 -1.56 -8.81 6.75
C ALA A 124 -2.26 -10.11 6.31
N ALA A 125 -3.03 -10.05 5.24
CA ALA A 125 -3.52 -11.24 4.56
C ALA A 125 -2.41 -11.84 3.69
N ARG A 126 -2.03 -13.11 3.93
CA ARG A 126 -1.02 -13.82 3.13
C ARG A 126 -1.48 -13.99 1.69
N SER A 127 -0.61 -13.73 0.75
CA SER A 127 -0.91 -13.83 -0.68
C SER A 127 0.37 -13.91 -1.52
N ALA A 128 0.23 -14.02 -2.84
CA ALA A 128 1.35 -13.89 -3.77
C ALA A 128 2.04 -12.51 -3.73
N ARG A 129 1.47 -11.52 -3.04
CA ARG A 129 2.03 -10.16 -2.87
C ARG A 129 2.34 -9.81 -1.41
N THR A 130 2.18 -10.79 -0.50
CA THR A 130 2.37 -10.62 0.96
C THR A 130 3.01 -11.88 1.51
N HIS A 131 4.34 -11.95 1.47
CA HIS A 131 5.11 -13.13 1.84
C HIS A 131 5.59 -13.06 3.28
N GLN A 132 5.56 -14.19 3.97
CA GLN A 132 5.93 -14.30 5.38
C GLN A 132 7.37 -13.82 5.67
N LEU A 133 8.35 -14.12 4.81
CA LEU A 133 9.71 -13.65 4.99
C LEU A 133 9.80 -12.11 4.95
N ALA A 134 9.05 -11.48 4.05
CA ALA A 134 9.04 -10.02 3.95
C ALA A 134 8.29 -9.38 5.13
N LEU A 135 7.23 -10.03 5.65
CA LEU A 135 6.54 -9.61 6.88
C LEU A 135 7.45 -9.70 8.10
N ALA A 136 8.20 -10.80 8.25
CA ALA A 136 9.14 -10.97 9.35
C ALA A 136 10.25 -9.90 9.33
N GLU A 137 10.80 -9.59 8.15
CA GLU A 137 11.82 -8.56 8.02
C GLU A 137 11.27 -7.15 8.24
N PHE A 138 10.06 -6.87 7.76
CA PHE A 138 9.35 -5.64 8.08
C PHE A 138 9.16 -5.47 9.60
N SER A 139 8.62 -6.50 10.27
CA SER A 139 8.44 -6.51 11.73
C SER A 139 9.75 -6.25 12.47
N ARG A 140 10.81 -6.97 12.11
CA ARG A 140 12.13 -6.86 12.72
C ARG A 140 12.72 -5.45 12.61
N LEU A 141 12.55 -4.80 11.45
CA LEU A 141 13.16 -3.50 11.18
C LEU A 141 12.33 -2.32 11.66
N THR A 142 11.00 -2.47 11.70
CA THR A 142 10.08 -1.38 12.07
C THR A 142 9.58 -1.47 13.50
N GLY A 143 9.64 -2.65 14.12
CA GLY A 143 9.08 -2.92 15.44
C GLY A 143 7.57 -3.15 15.44
N TYR A 144 6.90 -3.16 14.30
CA TYR A 144 5.48 -3.52 14.23
C TYR A 144 5.26 -4.99 14.58
N ARG A 145 4.29 -5.26 15.44
CA ARG A 145 3.74 -6.60 15.62
C ARG A 145 2.88 -6.96 14.41
N VAL A 146 3.15 -8.08 13.77
CA VAL A 146 2.39 -8.53 12.61
C VAL A 146 1.32 -9.53 13.03
N VAL A 147 0.07 -9.27 12.64
CA VAL A 147 -1.06 -10.19 12.71
C VAL A 147 -1.33 -10.69 11.29
N GLU A 148 -0.86 -11.89 10.99
CA GLU A 148 -1.01 -12.49 9.67
C GLU A 148 -2.12 -13.54 9.67
N PHE A 149 -2.88 -13.59 8.56
CA PHE A 149 -4.00 -14.49 8.37
C PHE A 149 -4.20 -14.84 6.89
N ASP A 150 -4.97 -15.88 6.63
CA ASP A 150 -5.42 -16.22 5.28
C ASP A 150 -6.80 -15.64 5.02
N ALA A 151 -7.01 -15.08 3.84
CA ALA A 151 -8.29 -14.53 3.44
C ALA A 151 -8.62 -14.86 1.98
N SER A 152 -9.91 -15.11 1.71
CA SER A 152 -10.42 -15.39 0.37
C SER A 152 -11.78 -14.73 0.15
N LEU A 153 -12.02 -14.30 -1.08
CA LEU A 153 -13.34 -13.82 -1.54
C LEU A 153 -13.79 -14.67 -2.72
N GLY A 154 -14.89 -15.38 -2.53
CA GLY A 154 -15.33 -16.41 -3.48
C GLY A 154 -14.26 -17.50 -3.62
N SER A 155 -13.81 -17.79 -4.85
CA SER A 155 -12.80 -18.82 -5.14
C SER A 155 -11.36 -18.27 -5.15
N GLY A 156 -11.14 -16.98 -4.92
CA GLY A 156 -9.84 -16.31 -5.02
C GLY A 156 -9.26 -15.88 -3.67
N ALA A 157 -7.95 -16.09 -3.49
CA ALA A 157 -7.24 -15.48 -2.37
C ALA A 157 -7.25 -13.94 -2.48
N VAL A 158 -7.41 -13.26 -1.35
CA VAL A 158 -7.29 -11.81 -1.29
C VAL A 158 -5.83 -11.41 -1.49
N TYR A 159 -5.54 -10.67 -2.52
CA TYR A 159 -4.16 -10.30 -2.88
C TYR A 159 -3.57 -9.17 -2.04
N HIS A 160 -4.42 -8.27 -1.52
CA HIS A 160 -4.04 -7.15 -0.65
C HIS A 160 -4.98 -7.03 0.54
N THR A 161 -4.46 -6.79 1.72
CA THR A 161 -5.24 -6.67 2.97
C THR A 161 -6.18 -5.47 2.96
N ASN A 162 -5.79 -4.36 2.33
CA ASN A 162 -6.62 -3.16 2.24
C ASN A 162 -7.90 -3.33 1.38
N VAL A 163 -8.03 -4.42 0.65
CA VAL A 163 -9.27 -4.76 -0.07
C VAL A 163 -10.39 -5.17 0.89
N LEU A 164 -10.02 -5.76 2.03
CA LEU A 164 -10.98 -6.30 3.00
C LEU A 164 -11.01 -5.58 4.35
N MET A 165 -10.02 -4.73 4.63
CA MET A 165 -9.87 -4.11 5.94
C MET A 165 -9.45 -2.64 5.83
N SER A 166 -9.98 -1.83 6.73
CA SER A 166 -9.61 -0.43 6.91
C SER A 166 -9.69 -0.05 8.39
N LEU A 167 -8.79 0.81 8.85
CA LEU A 167 -8.77 1.32 10.22
C LEU A 167 -9.01 2.82 10.26
N GLY A 168 -9.91 3.25 11.13
CA GLY A 168 -10.03 4.63 11.59
C GLY A 168 -9.39 4.81 12.97
N ARG A 169 -9.59 5.98 13.58
CA ARG A 169 -9.06 6.25 14.91
C ARG A 169 -9.68 5.34 15.98
N ASP A 170 -11.00 5.19 15.92
CA ASP A 170 -11.80 4.54 16.97
C ASP A 170 -12.69 3.43 16.39
N PHE A 171 -12.40 2.99 15.16
CA PHE A 171 -13.17 1.93 14.50
C PHE A 171 -12.32 1.16 13.49
N ALA A 172 -12.75 -0.08 13.23
CA ALA A 172 -12.28 -0.90 12.14
C ALA A 172 -13.44 -1.32 11.23
N ILE A 173 -13.18 -1.40 9.92
CA ILE A 173 -14.09 -2.02 8.96
C ILE A 173 -13.38 -3.27 8.45
N LEU A 174 -14.03 -4.42 8.55
CA LEU A 174 -13.47 -5.71 8.16
C LEU A 174 -14.53 -6.58 7.48
N CYS A 175 -14.22 -7.13 6.32
CA CYS A 175 -14.96 -8.21 5.71
C CYS A 175 -14.57 -9.53 6.41
N SER A 176 -15.15 -9.79 7.58
CA SER A 176 -14.73 -10.89 8.46
C SER A 176 -15.00 -12.27 7.87
N GLU A 177 -16.00 -12.40 7.00
CA GLU A 177 -16.31 -13.64 6.28
C GLU A 177 -15.19 -14.08 5.32
N ALA A 178 -14.35 -13.13 4.89
CA ALA A 178 -13.18 -13.43 4.06
C ALA A 178 -12.12 -14.25 4.82
N ILE A 179 -12.10 -14.20 6.16
CA ILE A 179 -11.19 -14.97 7.00
C ILE A 179 -11.88 -16.30 7.37
N GLY A 180 -11.53 -17.37 6.66
CA GLY A 180 -12.17 -18.67 6.80
C GLY A 180 -11.91 -19.36 8.15
N ASP A 181 -10.71 -19.19 8.72
CA ASP A 181 -10.36 -19.75 10.04
C ASP A 181 -11.03 -18.94 11.16
N PRO A 182 -11.91 -19.57 11.99
CA PRO A 182 -12.58 -18.89 13.09
C PRO A 182 -11.62 -18.35 14.16
N VAL A 183 -10.50 -19.03 14.40
CA VAL A 183 -9.50 -18.61 15.40
C VAL A 183 -8.76 -17.37 14.92
N ALA A 184 -8.28 -17.37 13.68
CA ALA A 184 -7.65 -16.21 13.07
C ALA A 184 -8.63 -15.02 12.98
N ARG A 185 -9.88 -15.28 12.59
CA ARG A 185 -10.93 -14.24 12.55
C ARG A 185 -11.17 -13.61 13.91
N GLN A 186 -11.30 -14.42 14.96
CA GLN A 186 -11.46 -13.92 16.33
C GLN A 186 -10.26 -13.10 16.77
N SER A 187 -9.03 -13.57 16.49
CA SER A 187 -7.80 -12.85 16.80
C SER A 187 -7.78 -11.47 16.15
N VAL A 188 -8.06 -11.39 14.84
CA VAL A 188 -8.09 -10.09 14.11
C VAL A 188 -9.16 -9.13 14.68
N CYS A 189 -10.30 -9.65 15.15
CA CYS A 189 -11.39 -8.82 15.68
C CYS A 189 -11.17 -8.35 17.12
N THR A 190 -10.25 -8.96 17.87
CA THR A 190 -10.03 -8.64 19.29
C THR A 190 -8.77 -7.84 19.56
N GLU A 191 -7.94 -7.65 18.54
CA GLU A 191 -6.73 -6.82 18.57
C GLU A 191 -7.02 -5.33 18.43
#